data_36fe0ab81777e3a6e86c00109c2326cc
#
_entry.id   36fe0ab81777e3a6e86c00109c2326cc
#
_cell.length_a   1.000
_cell.length_b   1.000
_cell.length_c   1.000
_cell.angle_alpha   90.00
_cell.angle_beta   90.00
_cell.angle_gamma   90.00
#
_symmetry.space_group_name_H-M   'P 1'
#
loop_
_entity.id
_entity.type
_entity.pdbx_description
1 polymer ?
#
loop_
_entity_poly.entity_id
_entity_poly.type
_entity_poly.pdbx_seq_one_letter_code
_entity_poly.pdbx_strand_id
1 'polypeptide(L)'
;KVNHQILGEGEVVQAVQTQMQTQRNLYDAYVNDSDLIGTHSRLQLAYNLTDFMAGEGKDVTNPGLDLDDFMGTQFTTGPDGDLYQLPDQQFANLYWFRKDWFDRADLQKAFKAKYGYDLGVPVNWSAYEDIAEFFSNDVKQIDGVDIYGHMDYGKRAPDLGWRMTDAWLSMAGAGSKGEPNGVPIDEWGIRMEAGTCNPVGASVSRGGAANGPAAVYAIRKWDEWLRNYAPPGAASFDFYQSLPALSQGNVAQQIFWYTAFTASMVAPKSEGNNTVDDNGKPLWRMAPSPHGPYWEEGQKVGYQDVGSWTILKSTPLDRAKAAWLYAQFVVSKTVDVKKSHVGLTFIR
;
A
#
# COMPACT_ATOMS: atom_id res chain seq x y z
N LYS A 1 -8.44 -22.18 20.94
CA LYS A 1 -8.08 -22.47 19.55
C LYS A 1 -8.53 -21.30 18.68
N VAL A 2 -7.66 -20.76 17.85
CA VAL A 2 -7.99 -19.74 16.84
C VAL A 2 -8.22 -20.46 15.52
N ASN A 3 -9.31 -20.13 14.83
CA ASN A 3 -9.58 -20.60 13.48
C ASN A 3 -9.39 -19.42 12.53
N HIS A 4 -8.56 -19.59 11.52
CA HIS A 4 -8.31 -18.58 10.51
C HIS A 4 -9.09 -18.91 9.25
N GLN A 5 -9.67 -17.87 8.66
CA GLN A 5 -10.18 -17.90 7.29
C GLN A 5 -9.44 -16.83 6.51
N ILE A 6 -8.74 -17.25 5.46
CA ILE A 6 -8.05 -16.35 4.55
C ILE A 6 -9.00 -16.03 3.40
N LEU A 7 -9.25 -14.76 3.20
CA LEU A 7 -10.12 -14.23 2.15
C LEU A 7 -9.30 -13.26 1.27
N GLY A 8 -9.75 -13.03 0.05
CA GLY A 8 -9.24 -11.93 -0.75
C GLY A 8 -9.55 -10.58 -0.08
N GLU A 9 -8.73 -9.57 -0.32
CA GLU A 9 -8.83 -8.25 0.32
C GLU A 9 -10.22 -7.63 0.18
N GLY A 10 -10.77 -7.57 -1.04
CA GLY A 10 -12.13 -7.08 -1.28
C GLY A 10 -13.22 -7.94 -0.61
N GLU A 11 -12.97 -9.24 -0.43
CA GLU A 11 -13.89 -10.14 0.28
C GLU A 11 -13.90 -9.88 1.78
N VAL A 12 -12.74 -9.55 2.38
CA VAL A 12 -12.66 -9.14 3.79
C VAL A 12 -13.47 -7.88 4.02
N VAL A 13 -13.26 -6.83 3.20
CA VAL A 13 -14.02 -5.58 3.30
C VAL A 13 -15.53 -5.84 3.20
N GLN A 14 -15.95 -6.68 2.26
CA GLN A 14 -17.36 -7.01 2.07
C GLN A 14 -17.93 -7.81 3.26
N ALA A 15 -17.14 -8.72 3.82
CA ALA A 15 -17.52 -9.50 5.01
C ALA A 15 -17.68 -8.59 6.25
N VAL A 16 -16.74 -7.65 6.46
CA VAL A 16 -16.82 -6.66 7.54
C VAL A 16 -18.07 -5.79 7.40
N GLN A 17 -18.31 -5.24 6.21
CA GLN A 17 -19.49 -4.42 5.95
C GLN A 17 -20.79 -5.21 6.16
N THR A 18 -20.85 -6.46 5.71
CA THR A 18 -22.01 -7.34 5.92
C THR A 18 -22.26 -7.57 7.41
N GLN A 19 -21.23 -7.86 8.19
CA GLN A 19 -21.35 -8.04 9.62
C GLN A 19 -21.82 -6.76 10.32
N MET A 20 -21.27 -5.60 9.92
CA MET A 20 -21.70 -4.30 10.44
C MET A 20 -23.17 -4.01 10.15
N GLN A 21 -23.64 -4.29 8.94
CA GLN A 21 -25.02 -4.06 8.53
C GLN A 21 -26.03 -5.01 9.20
N THR A 22 -25.65 -6.29 9.30
CA THR A 22 -26.56 -7.33 9.82
C THR A 22 -26.49 -7.51 11.33
N GLN A 23 -25.44 -6.99 11.97
CA GLN A 23 -25.10 -7.19 13.39
C GLN A 23 -25.00 -8.67 13.78
N ARG A 24 -24.81 -9.57 12.82
CA ARG A 24 -24.55 -10.98 13.07
C ARG A 24 -23.05 -11.17 13.30
N ASN A 25 -22.68 -11.88 14.34
CA ASN A 25 -21.30 -12.27 14.57
C ASN A 25 -20.92 -13.41 13.62
N LEU A 26 -20.36 -13.07 12.47
CA LEU A 26 -19.82 -14.00 11.48
C LEU A 26 -18.38 -14.37 11.82
N TYR A 27 -17.60 -13.38 12.20
CA TYR A 27 -16.21 -13.49 12.62
C TYR A 27 -15.99 -12.69 13.90
N ASP A 28 -15.04 -13.09 14.72
CA ASP A 28 -14.75 -12.42 16.00
C ASP A 28 -13.85 -11.20 15.84
N ALA A 29 -12.93 -11.27 14.90
CA ALA A 29 -12.02 -10.18 14.55
C ALA A 29 -11.60 -10.28 13.08
N TYR A 30 -11.16 -9.16 12.55
CA TYR A 30 -10.64 -9.01 11.18
C TYR A 30 -9.25 -8.41 11.20
N VAL A 31 -8.45 -8.77 10.20
CA VAL A 31 -7.31 -7.96 9.76
C VAL A 31 -7.64 -7.41 8.38
N ASN A 32 -7.63 -6.11 8.25
CA ASN A 32 -7.75 -5.39 6.98
C ASN A 32 -7.08 -4.02 7.11
N ASP A 33 -7.02 -3.30 6.00
CA ASP A 33 -6.39 -2.00 5.93
C ASP A 33 -7.14 -0.93 6.73
N SER A 34 -6.45 0.15 7.09
CA SER A 34 -7.03 1.24 7.88
C SER A 34 -8.03 2.10 7.12
N ASP A 35 -8.24 1.86 5.83
CA ASP A 35 -9.22 2.56 4.98
C ASP A 35 -10.67 2.54 5.51
N LEU A 36 -10.99 1.57 6.39
CA LEU A 36 -12.28 1.52 7.08
C LEU A 36 -12.35 2.35 8.37
N ILE A 37 -11.27 3.04 8.77
CA ILE A 37 -11.27 3.81 10.04
C ILE A 37 -12.40 4.86 10.10
N GLY A 38 -12.64 5.56 9.02
CA GLY A 38 -13.73 6.52 8.93
C GLY A 38 -15.11 5.88 9.08
N THR A 39 -15.27 4.67 8.58
CA THR A 39 -16.51 3.88 8.73
C THR A 39 -16.68 3.41 10.17
N HIS A 40 -15.63 2.90 10.80
CA HIS A 40 -15.64 2.46 12.19
C HIS A 40 -15.95 3.60 13.14
N SER A 41 -15.27 4.74 12.99
CA SER A 41 -15.51 5.94 13.79
C SER A 41 -16.93 6.50 13.61
N ARG A 42 -17.41 6.61 12.36
CA ARG A 42 -18.73 7.19 12.08
C ARG A 42 -19.90 6.31 12.53
N LEU A 43 -19.82 5.00 12.28
CA LEU A 43 -20.92 4.07 12.60
C LEU A 43 -20.88 3.57 14.04
N GLN A 44 -19.75 3.66 14.72
CA GLN A 44 -19.55 3.19 16.09
C GLN A 44 -19.93 1.70 16.30
N LEU A 45 -19.69 0.88 15.26
CA LEU A 45 -20.01 -0.55 15.25
C LEU A 45 -18.77 -1.45 15.47
N ALA A 46 -17.57 -0.87 15.53
CA ALA A 46 -16.36 -1.49 16.05
C ALA A 46 -16.16 -1.13 17.52
N TYR A 47 -15.45 -1.99 18.25
CA TYR A 47 -14.99 -1.62 19.59
C TYR A 47 -14.05 -0.41 19.49
N ASN A 48 -14.30 0.61 20.29
CA ASN A 48 -13.33 1.64 20.61
C ASN A 48 -12.28 0.98 21.51
N LEU A 49 -11.08 0.76 20.99
CA LEU A 49 -10.03 0.01 21.69
C LEU A 49 -9.47 0.80 22.88
N THR A 50 -9.47 2.15 22.82
CA THR A 50 -9.10 2.99 23.96
C THR A 50 -10.02 2.73 25.14
N ASP A 51 -11.33 2.78 24.93
CA ASP A 51 -12.32 2.48 25.96
C ASP A 51 -12.28 1.03 26.40
N PHE A 52 -12.11 0.10 25.45
CA PHE A 52 -12.04 -1.33 25.74
C PHE A 52 -10.87 -1.66 26.67
N MET A 53 -9.70 -1.13 26.40
CA MET A 53 -8.50 -1.33 27.24
C MET A 53 -8.66 -0.70 28.63
N ALA A 54 -9.34 0.42 28.74
CA ALA A 54 -9.61 1.06 30.03
C ALA A 54 -10.70 0.36 30.85
N GLY A 55 -11.66 -0.29 30.17
CA GLY A 55 -12.89 -0.86 30.74
C GLY A 55 -12.95 -2.38 30.65
N GLU A 56 -13.83 -2.88 29.77
CA GLU A 56 -14.20 -4.31 29.70
C GLU A 56 -13.03 -5.25 29.32
N GLY A 57 -12.04 -4.77 28.57
CA GLY A 57 -10.85 -5.52 28.17
C GLY A 57 -9.64 -5.35 29.05
N LYS A 58 -9.77 -4.58 30.15
CA LYS A 58 -8.63 -4.20 31.00
C LYS A 58 -7.90 -5.41 31.59
N ASP A 59 -8.64 -6.42 32.01
CA ASP A 59 -8.12 -7.65 32.62
C ASP A 59 -7.34 -8.54 31.65
N VAL A 60 -7.52 -8.34 30.34
CA VAL A 60 -6.86 -9.07 29.26
C VAL A 60 -5.93 -8.19 28.41
N THR A 61 -5.77 -6.93 28.76
CA THR A 61 -4.83 -6.02 28.11
C THR A 61 -3.44 -6.15 28.74
N ASN A 62 -2.45 -6.46 27.91
CA ASN A 62 -1.06 -6.56 28.34
C ASN A 62 -0.55 -5.18 28.78
N PRO A 63 -0.10 -4.99 30.03
CA PRO A 63 0.49 -3.71 30.46
C PRO A 63 1.73 -3.29 29.65
N GLY A 64 2.41 -4.22 29.00
CA GLY A 64 3.56 -3.98 28.14
C GLY A 64 3.20 -3.89 26.65
N LEU A 65 1.95 -3.61 26.29
CA LEU A 65 1.52 -3.47 24.89
C LEU A 65 2.27 -2.33 24.17
N ASP A 66 2.57 -1.23 24.87
CA ASP A 66 3.45 -0.14 24.40
C ASP A 66 2.99 0.40 23.04
N LEU A 67 1.86 1.11 23.06
CA LEU A 67 1.25 1.64 21.84
C LEU A 67 2.10 2.71 21.14
N ASP A 68 2.97 3.41 21.89
CA ASP A 68 3.87 4.43 21.34
C ASP A 68 5.00 3.84 20.47
N ASP A 69 5.24 2.54 20.60
CA ASP A 69 6.22 1.79 19.80
C ASP A 69 5.68 1.35 18.42
N PHE A 70 4.37 1.49 18.21
CA PHE A 70 3.76 1.11 16.93
C PHE A 70 3.93 2.19 15.87
N MET A 71 4.26 1.78 14.65
CA MET A 71 4.20 2.63 13.49
C MET A 71 2.75 2.74 12.98
N GLY A 72 2.37 3.95 12.56
CA GLY A 72 1.10 4.15 11.86
C GLY A 72 -0.16 4.14 12.72
N THR A 73 -0.05 4.31 14.04
CA THR A 73 -1.23 4.46 14.92
C THR A 73 -2.16 5.59 14.50
N GLN A 74 -1.63 6.64 13.87
CA GLN A 74 -2.42 7.74 13.32
C GLN A 74 -3.41 7.29 12.24
N PHE A 75 -3.16 6.18 11.53
CA PHE A 75 -4.08 5.64 10.54
C PHE A 75 -5.23 4.85 11.17
N THR A 76 -5.08 4.42 12.41
CA THR A 76 -6.04 3.59 13.14
C THR A 76 -6.74 4.31 14.28
N THR A 77 -6.46 5.61 14.41
CA THR A 77 -7.04 6.53 15.38
C THR A 77 -8.13 7.36 14.71
N GLY A 78 -9.30 7.43 15.34
CA GLY A 78 -10.42 8.23 14.87
C GLY A 78 -10.21 9.74 15.12
N PRO A 79 -11.08 10.61 14.58
CA PRO A 79 -11.01 12.06 14.80
C PRO A 79 -11.29 12.48 16.25
N ASP A 80 -11.82 11.56 17.06
CA ASP A 80 -12.01 11.71 18.51
C ASP A 80 -10.72 11.47 19.30
N GLY A 81 -9.66 11.02 18.66
CA GLY A 81 -8.38 10.70 19.28
C GLY A 81 -8.31 9.26 19.82
N ASP A 82 -9.35 8.46 19.64
CA ASP A 82 -9.42 7.09 20.12
C ASP A 82 -8.95 6.07 19.09
N LEU A 83 -8.31 5.01 19.57
CA LEU A 83 -7.87 3.88 18.76
C LEU A 83 -9.04 2.94 18.46
N TYR A 84 -9.30 2.64 17.19
CA TYR A 84 -10.34 1.71 16.74
C TYR A 84 -9.79 0.42 16.15
N GLN A 85 -8.55 0.42 15.74
CA GLN A 85 -7.88 -0.74 15.15
C GLN A 85 -6.48 -0.88 15.77
N LEU A 86 -6.04 -2.10 16.04
CA LEU A 86 -4.67 -2.35 16.51
C LEU A 86 -3.77 -2.61 15.30
N PRO A 87 -2.77 -1.76 15.02
CA PRO A 87 -1.86 -1.97 13.90
C PRO A 87 -1.16 -3.33 13.93
N ASP A 88 -1.05 -4.00 12.78
CA ASP A 88 -0.40 -5.32 12.62
C ASP A 88 0.65 -5.32 11.51
N GLN A 89 0.44 -4.57 10.45
CA GLN A 89 1.31 -4.52 9.28
C GLN A 89 1.38 -3.09 8.76
N GLN A 90 2.55 -2.66 8.34
CA GLN A 90 2.74 -1.35 7.74
C GLN A 90 2.98 -1.51 6.23
N PHE A 91 2.31 -0.69 5.44
CA PHE A 91 2.42 -0.68 3.98
C PHE A 91 2.90 0.67 3.50
N ALA A 92 3.72 0.68 2.45
CA ALA A 92 4.06 1.88 1.72
C ALA A 92 4.41 1.55 0.27
N ASN A 93 4.00 2.41 -0.64
CA ASN A 93 4.48 2.38 -2.00
C ASN A 93 5.84 3.06 -2.07
N LEU A 94 6.80 2.36 -2.65
CA LEU A 94 8.14 2.85 -2.90
C LEU A 94 8.49 2.65 -4.37
N TYR A 95 9.45 3.41 -4.85
CA TYR A 95 10.04 3.18 -6.15
C TYR A 95 11.06 2.04 -6.08
N TRP A 96 10.91 1.08 -7.00
CA TRP A 96 11.78 -0.09 -7.14
C TRP A 96 12.41 -0.13 -8.53
N PHE A 97 13.69 -0.48 -8.60
CA PHE A 97 14.42 -0.54 -9.85
C PHE A 97 15.47 -1.67 -9.85
N ARG A 98 15.77 -2.18 -11.03
CA ARG A 98 16.80 -3.20 -11.27
C ARG A 98 18.18 -2.53 -11.27
N LYS A 99 18.82 -2.57 -10.11
CA LYS A 99 20.14 -1.94 -9.96
C LYS A 99 21.19 -2.55 -10.88
N ASP A 100 21.15 -3.84 -11.08
CA ASP A 100 22.04 -4.55 -11.99
C ASP A 100 21.96 -4.02 -13.43
N TRP A 101 20.76 -3.63 -13.90
CA TRP A 101 20.57 -3.03 -15.21
C TRP A 101 20.93 -1.54 -15.22
N PHE A 102 20.58 -0.82 -14.17
CA PHE A 102 20.90 0.60 -14.06
C PHE A 102 22.41 0.85 -13.96
N ASP A 103 23.19 -0.09 -13.43
CA ASP A 103 24.65 0.02 -13.32
C ASP A 103 25.38 -0.43 -14.59
N ARG A 104 24.71 -0.95 -15.62
CA ARG A 104 25.34 -1.40 -16.86
C ARG A 104 25.88 -0.21 -17.66
N ALA A 105 27.17 -0.20 -17.94
CA ALA A 105 27.84 0.89 -18.65
C ALA A 105 27.29 1.15 -20.07
N ASP A 106 26.87 0.09 -20.77
CA ASP A 106 26.24 0.18 -22.09
C ASP A 106 24.87 0.87 -22.02
N LEU A 107 24.04 0.50 -21.03
CA LEU A 107 22.71 1.11 -20.84
C LEU A 107 22.82 2.56 -20.33
N GLN A 108 23.75 2.85 -19.43
CA GLN A 108 24.06 4.21 -18.98
C GLN A 108 24.42 5.12 -20.16
N LYS A 109 25.32 4.65 -21.00
CA LYS A 109 25.76 5.41 -22.18
C LYS A 109 24.61 5.64 -23.17
N ALA A 110 23.82 4.60 -23.45
CA ALA A 110 22.71 4.68 -24.39
C ALA A 110 21.60 5.63 -23.87
N PHE A 111 21.23 5.50 -22.59
CA PHE A 111 20.24 6.38 -21.96
C PHE A 111 20.68 7.84 -22.00
N LYS A 112 21.92 8.12 -21.57
CA LYS A 112 22.46 9.49 -21.58
C LYS A 112 22.52 10.08 -22.98
N ALA A 113 22.84 9.28 -24.00
CA ALA A 113 22.85 9.73 -25.37
C ALA A 113 21.46 10.13 -25.89
N LYS A 114 20.40 9.47 -25.42
CA LYS A 114 19.01 9.76 -25.82
C LYS A 114 18.39 10.91 -25.03
N TYR A 115 18.53 10.89 -23.71
CA TYR A 115 17.79 11.81 -22.81
C TYR A 115 18.65 12.97 -22.26
N GLY A 116 19.97 12.91 -22.40
CA GLY A 116 20.88 13.98 -21.99
C GLY A 116 21.27 13.99 -20.51
N TYR A 117 20.81 13.03 -19.71
CA TYR A 117 21.16 12.86 -18.30
C TYR A 117 21.43 11.39 -17.96
N ASP A 118 21.97 11.11 -16.79
CA ASP A 118 22.37 9.76 -16.39
C ASP A 118 21.14 8.91 -15.98
N LEU A 119 21.14 7.62 -16.36
CA LEU A 119 20.17 6.65 -15.90
C LEU A 119 20.31 6.47 -14.38
N GLY A 120 19.27 6.77 -13.62
CA GLY A 120 19.31 6.73 -12.17
C GLY A 120 17.91 6.79 -11.57
N VAL A 121 17.82 6.99 -10.25
CA VAL A 121 16.53 7.12 -9.55
C VAL A 121 15.79 8.35 -10.06
N PRO A 122 14.57 8.22 -10.61
CA PRO A 122 13.80 9.33 -11.12
C PRO A 122 13.27 10.22 -9.99
N VAL A 123 13.43 11.52 -10.11
CA VAL A 123 12.89 12.49 -9.14
C VAL A 123 11.45 12.91 -9.44
N ASN A 124 11.02 12.74 -10.68
CA ASN A 124 9.67 13.10 -11.15
C ASN A 124 9.16 12.10 -12.18
N TRP A 125 7.88 12.23 -12.53
CA TRP A 125 7.22 11.33 -13.46
C TRP A 125 7.76 11.41 -14.89
N SER A 126 8.30 12.54 -15.32
CA SER A 126 8.93 12.64 -16.65
C SER A 126 10.17 11.75 -16.72
N ALA A 127 11.03 11.80 -15.71
CA ALA A 127 12.20 10.91 -15.64
C ALA A 127 11.81 9.44 -15.50
N TYR A 128 10.74 9.14 -14.75
CA TYR A 128 10.19 7.78 -14.67
C TYR A 128 9.72 7.27 -16.04
N GLU A 129 9.03 8.13 -16.81
CA GLU A 129 8.53 7.80 -18.15
C GLU A 129 9.66 7.59 -19.14
N ASP A 130 10.71 8.46 -19.13
CA ASP A 130 11.90 8.30 -19.96
C ASP A 130 12.56 6.93 -19.72
N ILE A 131 12.67 6.49 -18.46
CA ILE A 131 13.20 5.18 -18.10
C ILE A 131 12.28 4.06 -18.60
N ALA A 132 10.97 4.21 -18.42
CA ALA A 132 9.99 3.23 -18.87
C ALA A 132 10.03 3.06 -20.40
N GLU A 133 10.05 4.16 -21.13
CA GLU A 133 10.20 4.17 -22.59
C GLU A 133 11.51 3.53 -23.03
N PHE A 134 12.63 3.92 -22.42
CA PHE A 134 13.95 3.41 -22.77
C PHE A 134 14.02 1.89 -22.69
N PHE A 135 13.61 1.29 -21.59
CA PHE A 135 13.66 -0.15 -21.43
C PHE A 135 12.67 -0.87 -22.35
N SER A 136 11.45 -0.34 -22.54
CA SER A 136 10.44 -0.98 -23.38
C SER A 136 10.68 -0.82 -24.88
N ASN A 137 11.16 0.35 -25.34
CA ASN A 137 11.19 0.67 -26.75
C ASN A 137 12.59 0.63 -27.39
N ASP A 138 13.64 0.91 -26.60
CA ASP A 138 15.02 0.97 -27.12
C ASP A 138 15.78 -0.31 -26.74
N VAL A 139 15.79 -0.70 -25.47
CA VAL A 139 16.51 -1.89 -24.99
C VAL A 139 15.77 -3.17 -25.39
N LYS A 140 14.50 -3.31 -25.08
CA LYS A 140 13.58 -4.42 -25.43
C LYS A 140 13.96 -5.78 -24.87
N GLN A 141 15.23 -6.14 -24.89
CA GLN A 141 15.73 -7.43 -24.41
C GLN A 141 17.02 -7.28 -23.63
N ILE A 142 17.16 -8.06 -22.58
CA ILE A 142 18.41 -8.25 -21.85
C ILE A 142 18.65 -9.77 -21.73
N ASP A 143 19.83 -10.21 -22.17
CA ASP A 143 20.26 -11.62 -22.14
C ASP A 143 19.24 -12.57 -22.80
N GLY A 144 18.58 -12.11 -23.88
CA GLY A 144 17.59 -12.86 -24.66
C GLY A 144 16.18 -12.92 -24.04
N VAL A 145 15.95 -12.18 -22.93
CA VAL A 145 14.64 -12.07 -22.29
C VAL A 145 14.00 -10.74 -22.67
N ASP A 146 12.75 -10.78 -23.11
CA ASP A 146 11.95 -9.58 -23.35
C ASP A 146 11.74 -8.84 -22.04
N ILE A 147 12.00 -7.51 -22.04
CA ILE A 147 11.89 -6.67 -20.85
C ILE A 147 10.94 -5.52 -21.07
N TYR A 148 10.40 -5.04 -19.97
CA TYR A 148 9.43 -3.97 -19.90
C TYR A 148 9.92 -2.89 -18.93
N GLY A 149 9.66 -1.63 -19.28
CA GLY A 149 10.11 -0.50 -18.48
C GLY A 149 9.20 -0.17 -17.31
N HIS A 150 8.01 -0.75 -17.24
CA HIS A 150 7.00 -0.47 -16.21
C HIS A 150 6.19 -1.73 -15.91
N MET A 151 5.63 -1.80 -14.72
CA MET A 151 4.62 -2.79 -14.34
C MET A 151 3.60 -2.15 -13.41
N ASP A 152 2.35 -2.44 -13.67
CA ASP A 152 1.22 -2.17 -12.78
C ASP A 152 0.06 -3.12 -13.13
N TYR A 153 -1.10 -2.96 -12.50
CA TYR A 153 -2.28 -3.74 -12.78
C TYR A 153 -3.48 -2.83 -13.11
N GLY A 154 -4.39 -3.31 -13.97
CA GLY A 154 -5.47 -2.50 -14.52
C GLY A 154 -6.83 -3.17 -14.54
N LYS A 155 -6.98 -4.37 -13.95
CA LYS A 155 -8.26 -5.08 -13.90
C LYS A 155 -9.30 -4.26 -13.15
N ARG A 156 -10.49 -4.14 -13.72
CA ARG A 156 -11.62 -3.50 -13.05
C ARG A 156 -12.10 -4.36 -11.87
N ALA A 157 -11.53 -4.07 -10.72
CA ALA A 157 -11.78 -4.74 -9.44
C ALA A 157 -11.65 -3.70 -8.30
N PRO A 158 -12.10 -3.97 -7.07
CA PRO A 158 -11.99 -3.03 -5.94
C PRO A 158 -10.57 -2.53 -5.69
N ASP A 159 -9.58 -3.40 -5.76
CA ASP A 159 -8.16 -3.10 -5.60
C ASP A 159 -7.60 -2.06 -6.59
N LEU A 160 -8.21 -1.93 -7.78
CA LEU A 160 -7.86 -0.87 -8.72
C LEU A 160 -8.21 0.52 -8.18
N GLY A 161 -9.33 0.64 -7.47
CA GLY A 161 -9.73 1.90 -6.83
C GLY A 161 -8.68 2.36 -5.83
N TRP A 162 -8.26 1.49 -4.92
CA TRP A 162 -7.19 1.78 -3.96
C TRP A 162 -5.89 2.14 -4.66
N ARG A 163 -5.46 1.33 -5.63
CA ARG A 163 -4.23 1.58 -6.39
C ARG A 163 -4.21 2.98 -7.02
N MET A 164 -5.32 3.40 -7.62
CA MET A 164 -5.43 4.70 -8.28
C MET A 164 -5.43 5.86 -7.28
N THR A 165 -6.23 5.74 -6.24
CA THR A 165 -6.40 6.82 -5.26
C THR A 165 -5.18 6.95 -4.36
N ASP A 166 -4.73 5.87 -3.77
CA ASP A 166 -3.69 5.88 -2.76
C ASP A 166 -2.30 6.17 -3.32
N ALA A 167 -1.94 5.46 -4.40
CA ALA A 167 -0.60 5.60 -4.96
C ALA A 167 -0.52 6.75 -5.98
N TRP A 168 -1.35 6.71 -7.02
CA TRP A 168 -1.17 7.60 -8.16
C TRP A 168 -1.68 9.02 -7.91
N LEU A 169 -2.84 9.18 -7.28
CA LEU A 169 -3.40 10.52 -7.04
C LEU A 169 -2.55 11.29 -6.03
N SER A 170 -2.11 10.64 -4.95
CA SER A 170 -1.30 11.33 -3.93
C SER A 170 0.07 11.73 -4.48
N MET A 171 0.75 10.88 -5.25
CA MET A 171 2.01 11.22 -5.93
C MET A 171 1.84 12.30 -6.99
N ALA A 172 0.66 12.44 -7.59
CA ALA A 172 0.38 13.50 -8.55
C ALA A 172 0.17 14.86 -7.90
N GLY A 173 -0.13 14.91 -6.58
CA GLY A 173 -0.45 16.13 -5.85
C GLY A 173 -1.95 16.38 -5.66
N ALA A 174 -2.77 15.33 -5.60
CA ALA A 174 -4.22 15.47 -5.42
C ALA A 174 -4.66 15.63 -3.96
N GLY A 175 -3.81 15.31 -3.00
CA GLY A 175 -4.10 15.40 -1.56
C GLY A 175 -3.76 16.75 -0.94
N SER A 176 -4.05 16.89 0.35
CA SER A 176 -3.67 18.05 1.14
C SER A 176 -2.26 17.95 1.67
N LYS A 177 -1.68 19.12 1.94
CA LYS A 177 -0.32 19.29 2.41
C LYS A 177 -0.23 19.07 3.92
N GLY A 178 0.75 18.29 4.36
CA GLY A 178 1.09 18.16 5.78
C GLY A 178 0.19 17.22 6.61
N GLU A 179 -0.82 16.59 6.00
CA GLU A 179 -1.75 15.73 6.71
C GLU A 179 -1.61 14.27 6.25
N PRO A 180 -1.37 13.32 7.15
CA PRO A 180 -1.22 11.89 6.80
C PRO A 180 -2.42 11.33 6.03
N ASN A 181 -3.64 11.72 6.45
CA ASN A 181 -4.90 11.30 5.86
C ASN A 181 -5.62 12.41 5.08
N GLY A 182 -4.87 13.46 4.69
CA GLY A 182 -5.33 14.48 3.79
C GLY A 182 -6.58 15.25 4.22
N VAL A 183 -6.59 15.81 5.44
CA VAL A 183 -7.68 16.71 5.84
C VAL A 183 -7.28 18.15 5.49
N PRO A 184 -8.08 18.93 4.79
CA PRO A 184 -9.50 18.72 4.42
C PRO A 184 -9.77 17.86 3.18
N ILE A 185 -8.77 17.54 2.38
CA ILE A 185 -8.89 16.63 1.22
C ILE A 185 -8.00 15.42 1.52
N ASP A 186 -8.62 14.24 1.64
CA ASP A 186 -7.90 13.00 1.89
C ASP A 186 -7.08 12.54 0.67
N GLU A 187 -6.32 11.48 0.85
CA GLU A 187 -5.48 10.90 -0.19
C GLU A 187 -6.26 10.37 -1.40
N TRP A 188 -7.56 10.18 -1.26
CA TRP A 188 -8.46 9.77 -2.33
C TRP A 188 -9.07 10.96 -3.08
N GLY A 189 -8.67 12.16 -2.72
CA GLY A 189 -9.20 13.39 -3.29
C GLY A 189 -10.59 13.73 -2.79
N ILE A 190 -11.04 13.16 -1.66
CA ILE A 190 -12.35 13.42 -1.08
C ILE A 190 -12.19 14.50 0.00
N ARG A 191 -12.97 15.58 -0.11
CA ARG A 191 -13.04 16.57 0.95
C ARG A 191 -13.82 16.01 2.13
N MET A 192 -13.22 16.10 3.30
CA MET A 192 -13.82 15.69 4.56
C MET A 192 -14.28 16.92 5.36
N GLU A 193 -15.33 16.75 6.15
CA GLU A 193 -15.75 17.74 7.13
C GLU A 193 -14.76 17.79 8.29
N ALA A 194 -14.33 19.00 8.67
CA ALA A 194 -13.30 19.18 9.70
C ALA A 194 -13.69 18.51 11.03
N GLY A 195 -12.76 17.76 11.63
CA GLY A 195 -12.95 17.06 12.90
C GLY A 195 -13.91 15.86 12.83
N THR A 196 -14.27 15.42 11.63
CA THR A 196 -15.14 14.25 11.43
C THR A 196 -14.60 13.37 10.30
N CYS A 197 -15.20 12.17 10.14
CA CYS A 197 -14.97 11.32 8.97
C CYS A 197 -16.13 11.40 7.96
N ASN A 198 -16.87 12.51 7.91
CA ASN A 198 -17.99 12.69 7.00
C ASN A 198 -17.50 13.23 5.65
N PRO A 199 -17.72 12.52 4.52
CA PRO A 199 -17.34 13.01 3.22
C PRO A 199 -18.25 14.16 2.74
N VAL A 200 -17.65 15.26 2.33
CA VAL A 200 -18.36 16.41 1.71
C VAL A 200 -18.52 16.18 0.22
N GLY A 201 -17.47 15.71 -0.45
CA GLY A 201 -17.51 15.38 -1.87
C GLY A 201 -16.14 15.20 -2.50
N ALA A 202 -16.10 14.43 -3.59
CA ALA A 202 -14.87 14.11 -4.31
C ALA A 202 -14.54 15.10 -5.44
N SER A 203 -15.55 15.71 -6.07
CA SER A 203 -15.33 16.62 -7.20
C SER A 203 -14.80 17.99 -6.76
N VAL A 204 -14.05 18.65 -7.65
CA VAL A 204 -13.55 20.02 -7.43
C VAL A 204 -14.70 21.00 -7.12
N SER A 205 -15.86 20.85 -7.76
CA SER A 205 -17.04 21.69 -7.49
C SER A 205 -17.61 21.52 -6.08
N ARG A 206 -17.25 20.43 -5.40
CA ARG A 206 -17.62 20.18 -3.99
C ARG A 206 -16.41 20.29 -3.03
N GLY A 207 -15.34 20.87 -3.53
CA GLY A 207 -14.13 21.12 -2.75
C GLY A 207 -13.17 19.94 -2.64
N GLY A 208 -13.43 18.82 -3.34
CA GLY A 208 -12.51 17.69 -3.48
C GLY A 208 -11.50 17.89 -4.60
N ALA A 209 -10.73 16.84 -4.94
CA ALA A 209 -9.68 16.85 -5.94
C ALA A 209 -9.74 15.69 -6.95
N ALA A 210 -10.64 14.71 -6.79
CA ALA A 210 -10.67 13.46 -7.57
C ALA A 210 -10.88 13.65 -9.09
N ASN A 211 -11.36 14.79 -9.54
CA ASN A 211 -11.45 15.18 -10.95
C ASN A 211 -10.70 16.47 -11.27
N GLY A 212 -9.77 16.87 -10.40
CA GLY A 212 -8.88 18.01 -10.61
C GLY A 212 -7.74 17.71 -11.58
N PRO A 213 -6.93 18.74 -11.94
CA PRO A 213 -5.85 18.58 -12.91
C PRO A 213 -4.86 17.48 -12.55
N ALA A 214 -4.47 17.37 -11.28
CA ALA A 214 -3.55 16.34 -10.81
C ALA A 214 -4.12 14.93 -10.99
N ALA A 215 -5.39 14.71 -10.62
CA ALA A 215 -6.05 13.42 -10.76
C ALA A 215 -6.20 13.01 -12.23
N VAL A 216 -6.63 13.94 -13.09
CA VAL A 216 -6.75 13.69 -14.54
C VAL A 216 -5.38 13.36 -15.15
N TYR A 217 -4.33 14.06 -14.74
CA TYR A 217 -2.96 13.78 -15.19
C TYR A 217 -2.51 12.39 -14.73
N ALA A 218 -2.72 12.04 -13.47
CA ALA A 218 -2.35 10.74 -12.91
C ALA A 218 -3.01 9.59 -13.66
N ILE A 219 -4.32 9.64 -13.85
CA ILE A 219 -5.08 8.58 -14.55
C ILE A 219 -4.61 8.42 -16.00
N ARG A 220 -4.34 9.54 -16.70
CA ARG A 220 -3.81 9.48 -18.06
C ARG A 220 -2.44 8.83 -18.12
N LYS A 221 -1.51 9.22 -17.24
CA LYS A 221 -0.17 8.66 -17.21
C LYS A 221 -0.16 7.18 -16.82
N TRP A 222 -0.96 6.80 -15.84
CA TRP A 222 -1.12 5.41 -15.45
C TRP A 222 -1.63 4.53 -16.62
N ASP A 223 -2.70 4.96 -17.33
CA ASP A 223 -3.24 4.23 -18.48
C ASP A 223 -2.22 4.15 -19.64
N GLU A 224 -1.55 5.27 -19.93
CA GLU A 224 -0.53 5.37 -20.97
C GLU A 224 0.66 4.43 -20.70
N TRP A 225 1.20 4.44 -19.49
CA TRP A 225 2.35 3.60 -19.13
C TRP A 225 1.98 2.12 -19.08
N LEU A 226 0.79 1.80 -18.56
CA LEU A 226 0.30 0.44 -18.51
C LEU A 226 0.14 -0.17 -19.92
N ARG A 227 -0.28 0.63 -20.89
CA ARG A 227 -0.44 0.17 -22.29
C ARG A 227 0.85 0.11 -23.06
N ASN A 228 1.75 1.06 -22.83
CA ASN A 228 2.92 1.24 -23.68
C ASN A 228 4.18 0.58 -23.14
N TYR A 229 4.30 0.41 -21.82
CA TYR A 229 5.55 0.06 -21.17
C TYR A 229 5.47 -1.17 -20.25
N ALA A 230 4.27 -1.69 -20.00
CA ALA A 230 4.06 -2.86 -19.14
C ALA A 230 3.99 -4.16 -19.96
N PRO A 231 4.18 -5.33 -19.32
CA PRO A 231 4.01 -6.62 -19.96
C PRO A 231 2.63 -6.79 -20.61
N PRO A 232 2.52 -7.53 -21.74
CA PRO A 232 1.24 -7.82 -22.35
C PRO A 232 0.24 -8.43 -21.35
N GLY A 233 -0.98 -7.89 -21.33
CA GLY A 233 -2.02 -8.35 -20.42
C GLY A 233 -2.08 -7.62 -19.08
N ALA A 234 -1.10 -6.80 -18.72
CA ALA A 234 -1.06 -6.05 -17.45
C ALA A 234 -2.34 -5.25 -17.18
N ALA A 235 -2.95 -4.67 -18.19
CA ALA A 235 -4.24 -3.98 -18.09
C ALA A 235 -5.40 -4.88 -17.62
N SER A 236 -5.24 -6.19 -17.65
CA SER A 236 -6.23 -7.19 -17.20
C SER A 236 -5.83 -7.88 -15.90
N PHE A 237 -4.67 -7.56 -15.35
CA PHE A 237 -4.19 -8.13 -14.09
C PHE A 237 -4.84 -7.45 -12.91
N ASP A 238 -5.11 -8.22 -11.86
CA ASP A 238 -5.32 -7.73 -10.51
C ASP A 238 -3.99 -7.70 -9.74
N PHE A 239 -4.04 -7.30 -8.48
CA PHE A 239 -2.87 -7.24 -7.60
C PHE A 239 -2.08 -8.56 -7.62
N TYR A 240 -2.74 -9.70 -7.37
CA TYR A 240 -2.07 -11.01 -7.30
C TYR A 240 -1.48 -11.45 -8.62
N GLN A 241 -2.12 -11.13 -9.74
CA GLN A 241 -1.61 -11.45 -11.07
C GLN A 241 -0.40 -10.60 -11.47
N SER A 242 -0.20 -9.44 -10.82
CA SER A 242 0.97 -8.58 -11.04
C SER A 242 2.21 -9.04 -10.26
N LEU A 243 2.05 -9.79 -9.16
CA LEU A 243 3.15 -10.20 -8.29
C LEU A 243 4.26 -11.03 -8.98
N PRO A 244 3.98 -11.94 -9.95
CA PRO A 244 5.03 -12.68 -10.62
C PRO A 244 6.10 -11.82 -11.29
N ALA A 245 5.78 -10.58 -11.73
CA ALA A 245 6.75 -9.66 -12.31
C ALA A 245 7.90 -9.31 -11.34
N LEU A 246 7.66 -9.38 -10.03
CA LEU A 246 8.65 -9.09 -8.98
C LEU A 246 9.79 -10.12 -8.95
N SER A 247 9.53 -11.37 -9.35
CA SER A 247 10.49 -12.47 -9.34
C SER A 247 10.88 -12.97 -10.74
N GLN A 248 10.06 -12.74 -11.76
CA GLN A 248 10.38 -13.14 -13.14
C GLN A 248 11.59 -12.41 -13.72
N GLY A 249 11.86 -11.18 -13.26
CA GLY A 249 13.06 -10.46 -13.65
C GLY A 249 13.00 -9.81 -15.03
N ASN A 250 11.81 -9.54 -15.54
CA ASN A 250 11.58 -8.94 -16.86
C ASN A 250 11.06 -7.48 -16.83
N VAL A 251 11.08 -6.83 -15.66
CA VAL A 251 10.64 -5.45 -15.47
C VAL A 251 11.79 -4.61 -14.92
N ALA A 252 11.99 -3.42 -15.48
CA ALA A 252 13.11 -2.55 -15.12
C ALA A 252 12.85 -1.72 -13.85
N GLN A 253 11.63 -1.22 -13.70
CA GLN A 253 11.22 -0.39 -12.56
C GLN A 253 9.73 -0.54 -12.29
N GLN A 254 9.34 -0.24 -11.04
CA GLN A 254 7.96 -0.30 -10.60
C GLN A 254 7.75 0.58 -9.36
N ILE A 255 6.58 1.19 -9.22
CA ILE A 255 6.12 1.78 -7.97
C ILE A 255 5.16 0.79 -7.35
N PHE A 256 5.52 0.26 -6.18
CA PHE A 256 4.74 -0.82 -5.58
C PHE A 256 4.98 -0.93 -4.07
N TRP A 257 4.11 -1.66 -3.37
CA TRP A 257 4.25 -1.88 -1.93
C TRP A 257 5.50 -2.67 -1.60
N TYR A 258 6.27 -2.16 -0.62
CA TYR A 258 7.51 -2.83 -0.21
C TYR A 258 7.25 -4.23 0.34
N THR A 259 6.09 -4.47 0.93
CA THR A 259 5.68 -5.77 1.47
C THR A 259 5.59 -6.86 0.41
N ALA A 260 5.15 -6.52 -0.81
CA ALA A 260 5.14 -7.44 -1.94
C ALA A 260 6.57 -7.80 -2.40
N PHE A 261 7.48 -6.82 -2.40
CA PHE A 261 8.88 -7.05 -2.77
C PHE A 261 9.66 -7.84 -1.72
N THR A 262 9.42 -7.64 -0.43
CA THR A 262 10.18 -8.34 0.63
C THR A 262 10.04 -9.84 0.53
N ALA A 263 8.86 -10.37 0.28
CA ALA A 263 8.65 -11.81 0.08
C ALA A 263 9.43 -12.35 -1.14
N SER A 264 9.41 -11.61 -2.26
CA SER A 264 10.14 -11.99 -3.48
C SER A 264 11.66 -11.91 -3.30
N MET A 265 12.15 -10.96 -2.51
CA MET A 265 13.59 -10.76 -2.28
C MET A 265 14.22 -11.84 -1.41
N VAL A 266 13.46 -12.54 -0.58
CA VAL A 266 13.98 -13.63 0.27
C VAL A 266 13.84 -15.01 -0.38
N ALA A 267 13.07 -15.13 -1.46
CA ALA A 267 12.93 -16.38 -2.18
C ALA A 267 14.24 -16.73 -2.92
N PRO A 268 14.73 -17.98 -2.84
CA PRO A 268 15.98 -18.37 -3.49
C PRO A 268 15.82 -18.50 -5.01
N LYS A 269 16.94 -18.39 -5.74
CA LYS A 269 16.98 -18.56 -7.19
C LYS A 269 16.48 -19.94 -7.63
N SER A 270 16.74 -20.98 -6.82
CA SER A 270 16.28 -22.35 -7.06
C SER A 270 14.75 -22.50 -7.09
N GLU A 271 14.01 -21.54 -6.55
CA GLU A 271 12.55 -21.48 -6.60
C GLU A 271 12.02 -20.59 -7.75
N GLY A 272 12.87 -20.28 -8.74
CA GLY A 272 12.49 -19.50 -9.91
C GLY A 272 12.58 -17.99 -9.75
N ASN A 273 13.21 -17.50 -8.67
CA ASN A 273 13.44 -16.08 -8.49
C ASN A 273 14.62 -15.59 -9.36
N ASN A 274 14.31 -14.90 -10.46
CA ASN A 274 15.29 -14.32 -11.37
C ASN A 274 15.78 -12.94 -10.97
N THR A 275 15.36 -12.44 -9.79
CA THR A 275 15.73 -11.13 -9.27
C THR A 275 16.69 -11.19 -8.08
N VAL A 276 17.39 -12.32 -7.95
CA VAL A 276 18.52 -12.52 -7.05
C VAL A 276 19.74 -12.98 -7.84
N ASP A 277 20.94 -12.61 -7.40
CA ASP A 277 22.18 -13.10 -7.98
C ASP A 277 22.50 -14.55 -7.54
N ASP A 278 23.63 -15.09 -7.99
CA ASP A 278 24.03 -16.46 -7.68
C ASP A 278 24.36 -16.67 -6.19
N ASN A 279 24.55 -15.60 -5.43
CA ASN A 279 24.77 -15.61 -3.98
C ASN A 279 23.47 -15.34 -3.18
N GLY A 280 22.33 -15.26 -3.86
CA GLY A 280 21.02 -14.94 -3.26
C GLY A 280 20.83 -13.45 -2.89
N LYS A 281 21.69 -12.55 -3.39
CA LYS A 281 21.55 -11.13 -3.15
C LYS A 281 20.50 -10.53 -4.08
N PRO A 282 19.52 -9.78 -3.55
CA PRO A 282 18.52 -9.13 -4.38
C PRO A 282 19.12 -8.16 -5.41
N LEU A 283 18.57 -8.19 -6.62
CA LEU A 283 18.93 -7.27 -7.71
C LEU A 283 18.08 -5.99 -7.70
N TRP A 284 16.93 -6.04 -7.07
CA TRP A 284 16.10 -4.85 -6.82
C TRP A 284 16.72 -3.93 -5.77
N ARG A 285 16.52 -2.63 -5.96
CA ARG A 285 16.74 -1.59 -4.93
C ARG A 285 15.51 -0.70 -4.85
N MET A 286 15.33 -0.08 -3.70
CA MET A 286 14.26 0.88 -3.45
C MET A 286 14.81 2.29 -3.28
N ALA A 287 13.94 3.24 -3.59
CA ALA A 287 14.18 4.68 -3.40
C ALA A 287 12.83 5.37 -3.14
N PRO A 288 12.84 6.66 -2.74
CA PRO A 288 11.62 7.45 -2.71
C PRO A 288 10.91 7.44 -4.06
N SER A 289 9.57 7.41 -4.04
CA SER A 289 8.77 7.48 -5.27
C SER A 289 8.92 8.84 -5.94
N PRO A 290 8.95 8.89 -7.29
CA PRO A 290 8.91 10.15 -8.02
C PRO A 290 7.53 10.81 -7.89
N HIS A 291 7.45 12.10 -8.12
CA HIS A 291 6.19 12.84 -8.03
C HIS A 291 5.80 13.51 -9.35
N GLY A 292 4.50 13.79 -9.49
CA GLY A 292 3.94 14.48 -10.66
C GLY A 292 4.12 16.00 -10.60
N PRO A 293 3.76 16.72 -11.68
CA PRO A 293 3.98 18.16 -11.82
C PRO A 293 3.06 19.03 -10.93
N TYR A 294 2.05 18.46 -10.32
CA TYR A 294 1.14 19.17 -9.40
C TYR A 294 1.49 18.94 -7.92
N TRP A 295 2.46 18.06 -7.68
CA TRP A 295 2.92 17.79 -6.33
C TRP A 295 3.74 18.96 -5.78
N GLU A 296 3.49 19.32 -4.53
CA GLU A 296 4.23 20.33 -3.80
C GLU A 296 4.88 19.72 -2.55
N GLU A 297 5.99 20.30 -2.14
CA GLU A 297 6.67 19.88 -0.93
C GLU A 297 5.74 19.93 0.29
N GLY A 298 5.76 18.85 1.09
CA GLY A 298 4.85 18.64 2.21
C GLY A 298 3.60 17.81 1.88
N GLN A 299 3.37 17.49 0.59
CA GLN A 299 2.39 16.48 0.20
C GLN A 299 3.01 15.06 0.26
N LYS A 300 2.17 14.03 0.30
CA LYS A 300 2.63 12.63 0.22
C LYS A 300 3.36 12.35 -1.08
N VAL A 301 4.40 11.53 -1.01
CA VAL A 301 5.18 11.04 -2.17
C VAL A 301 4.77 9.62 -2.56
N GLY A 302 3.77 9.07 -1.91
CA GLY A 302 3.25 7.73 -2.14
C GLY A 302 2.19 7.36 -1.11
N TYR A 303 1.58 6.21 -1.33
CA TYR A 303 0.64 5.62 -0.40
C TYR A 303 1.35 5.08 0.84
N GLN A 304 0.72 5.27 1.98
CA GLN A 304 1.11 4.68 3.25
C GLN A 304 -0.14 4.30 4.04
N ASP A 305 -0.17 3.09 4.60
CA ASP A 305 -1.28 2.54 5.37
C ASP A 305 -0.80 1.49 6.37
N VAL A 306 -1.72 0.98 7.17
CA VAL A 306 -1.50 -0.15 8.08
C VAL A 306 -2.63 -1.17 7.98
N GLY A 307 -2.29 -2.44 7.82
CA GLY A 307 -3.19 -3.54 8.10
C GLY A 307 -3.38 -3.66 9.60
N SER A 308 -4.59 -3.85 10.06
CA SER A 308 -4.89 -3.72 11.48
C SER A 308 -6.03 -4.64 11.94
N TRP A 309 -5.99 -5.00 13.22
CA TRP A 309 -7.00 -5.81 13.88
C TRP A 309 -8.21 -4.96 14.27
N THR A 310 -9.39 -5.37 13.78
CA THR A 310 -10.69 -4.78 14.14
C THR A 310 -11.55 -5.82 14.83
N ILE A 311 -12.21 -5.44 15.92
CA ILE A 311 -13.21 -6.24 16.63
C ILE A 311 -14.54 -5.52 16.53
N LEU A 312 -15.56 -6.14 15.92
CA LEU A 312 -16.88 -5.53 15.78
C LEU A 312 -17.73 -5.72 17.05
N LYS A 313 -18.57 -4.76 17.37
CA LYS A 313 -19.45 -4.78 18.56
C LYS A 313 -20.49 -5.92 18.55
N SER A 314 -20.74 -6.53 17.41
CA SER A 314 -21.54 -7.75 17.31
C SER A 314 -20.85 -9.00 17.90
N THR A 315 -19.54 -8.90 18.18
CA THR A 315 -18.78 -10.00 18.82
C THR A 315 -19.08 -10.03 20.32
N PRO A 316 -19.51 -11.18 20.87
CA PRO A 316 -19.73 -11.32 22.31
C PRO A 316 -18.47 -11.00 23.11
N LEU A 317 -18.64 -10.41 24.30
CA LEU A 317 -17.54 -9.85 25.09
C LEU A 317 -16.44 -10.87 25.42
N ASP A 318 -16.78 -12.09 25.77
CA ASP A 318 -15.83 -13.17 26.06
C ASP A 318 -14.98 -13.52 24.84
N ARG A 319 -15.59 -13.53 23.67
CA ARG A 319 -14.92 -13.76 22.39
C ARG A 319 -14.11 -12.54 21.94
N ALA A 320 -14.61 -11.33 22.20
CA ALA A 320 -13.86 -10.09 21.95
C ALA A 320 -12.57 -10.02 22.80
N LYS A 321 -12.65 -10.41 24.07
CA LYS A 321 -11.48 -10.55 24.96
C LYS A 321 -10.48 -11.59 24.43
N ALA A 322 -10.97 -12.73 23.95
CA ALA A 322 -10.11 -13.75 23.37
C ALA A 322 -9.44 -13.28 22.07
N ALA A 323 -10.18 -12.59 21.20
CA ALA A 323 -9.66 -11.99 19.98
C ALA A 323 -8.61 -10.91 20.30
N TRP A 324 -8.87 -10.09 21.31
CA TRP A 324 -7.92 -9.07 21.78
C TRP A 324 -6.61 -9.66 22.30
N LEU A 325 -6.66 -10.71 23.09
CA LEU A 325 -5.47 -11.45 23.53
C LEU A 325 -4.66 -11.98 22.35
N TYR A 326 -5.35 -12.50 21.34
CA TYR A 326 -4.70 -13.03 20.15
C TYR A 326 -4.06 -11.92 19.32
N ALA A 327 -4.76 -10.82 19.09
CA ALA A 327 -4.23 -9.67 18.37
C ALA A 327 -2.94 -9.14 19.04
N GLN A 328 -2.97 -8.93 20.36
CA GLN A 328 -1.78 -8.50 21.11
C GLN A 328 -0.61 -9.50 21.00
N PHE A 329 -0.89 -10.80 20.97
CA PHE A 329 0.15 -11.80 20.78
C PHE A 329 0.81 -11.67 19.41
N VAL A 330 0.01 -11.53 18.34
CA VAL A 330 0.50 -11.42 16.95
C VAL A 330 1.38 -10.19 16.74
N VAL A 331 1.05 -9.07 17.40
CA VAL A 331 1.80 -7.81 17.30
C VAL A 331 2.84 -7.62 18.42
N SER A 332 3.07 -8.65 19.23
CA SER A 332 4.09 -8.57 20.27
C SER A 332 5.49 -8.41 19.67
N LYS A 333 6.39 -7.68 20.35
CA LYS A 333 7.76 -7.42 19.88
C LYS A 333 8.49 -8.68 19.40
N THR A 334 8.33 -9.79 20.13
CA THR A 334 8.96 -11.06 19.77
C THR A 334 8.40 -11.67 18.49
N VAL A 335 7.10 -11.59 18.27
CA VAL A 335 6.45 -12.13 17.06
C VAL A 335 6.73 -11.21 15.88
N ASP A 336 6.70 -9.91 16.07
CA ASP A 336 6.97 -8.92 15.04
C ASP A 336 8.39 -9.06 14.45
N VAL A 337 9.40 -9.23 15.31
CA VAL A 337 10.78 -9.54 14.87
C VAL A 337 10.83 -10.82 14.03
N LYS A 338 10.07 -11.87 14.41
CA LYS A 338 10.03 -13.11 13.63
C LYS A 338 9.36 -12.91 12.27
N LYS A 339 8.27 -12.13 12.21
CA LYS A 339 7.61 -11.77 10.95
C LYS A 339 8.59 -11.05 10.01
N SER A 340 9.35 -10.08 10.54
CA SER A 340 10.34 -9.33 9.78
C SER A 340 11.45 -10.22 9.20
N HIS A 341 11.94 -11.20 9.98
CA HIS A 341 12.99 -12.12 9.54
C HIS A 341 12.56 -13.05 8.38
N VAL A 342 11.27 -13.34 8.23
CA VAL A 342 10.77 -14.15 7.12
C VAL A 342 10.26 -13.30 5.95
N GLY A 343 10.59 -12.00 5.94
CA GLY A 343 10.24 -11.09 4.85
C GLY A 343 8.81 -10.55 4.91
N LEU A 344 8.11 -10.77 6.02
CA LEU A 344 6.82 -10.13 6.27
C LEU A 344 7.03 -8.70 6.77
N THR A 345 5.97 -7.92 6.73
CA THR A 345 5.99 -6.55 7.24
C THR A 345 6.15 -6.53 8.75
N PHE A 346 6.72 -5.46 9.26
CA PHE A 346 6.84 -5.15 10.68
C PHE A 346 5.93 -3.97 11.03
N ILE A 347 5.63 -3.82 12.32
CA ILE A 347 4.75 -2.77 12.80
C ILE A 347 5.35 -1.98 13.98
N ARG A 348 6.51 -2.42 14.44
CA ARG A 348 7.23 -1.80 15.56
C ARG A 348 8.65 -1.41 15.17
#